data_6b0d3c3a94b1cbfbd90a25145be30111
#
_entry.id   6b0d3c3a94b1cbfbd90a25145be30111
#
_cell.length_a   1.000
_cell.length_b   1.000
_cell.length_c   1.000
_cell.angle_alpha   90.00
_cell.angle_beta   90.00
_cell.angle_gamma   90.00
#
_symmetry.space_group_name_H-M   'P 1'
#
loop_
_entity.id
_entity.type
_entity.pdbx_description
1 polymer ?
#
loop_
_entity_poly.entity_id
_entity_poly.type
_entity_poly.pdbx_seq_one_letter_code
_entity_poly.pdbx_strand_id
1 'polypeptide(L)'
;MEDKTPVYNPYSSSDPSMNVPVTTGPAGAIMSPYLNFDPAYLGTNADSQFIFPEGAARTRGRLELSFSLIGGSVFIGAGLGGLNGFYSGLKDVQARQLVGANRRTQLLNFITKGGASTAQTLGVVALMYSVFGVVLSWSRGVDDELNTVTAGTATGMLYKSSAGWKRCLRGGAVGLGLSTLYVLFTSRDRIRGMMGR
;
A
#
# COMPACT_ATOMS: atom_id res chain seq x y z
N MET A 1 21.78 -40.57 -46.46
CA MET A 1 20.48 -41.05 -45.95
C MET A 1 20.23 -40.23 -44.69
N GLU A 2 19.49 -39.11 -44.87
CA GLU A 2 19.07 -38.30 -43.74
C GLU A 2 17.83 -39.00 -43.13
N ASP A 3 18.01 -39.44 -41.91
CA ASP A 3 16.93 -40.03 -41.09
C ASP A 3 15.99 -38.91 -40.66
N LYS A 4 14.90 -38.72 -41.45
CA LYS A 4 13.81 -37.78 -41.11
C LYS A 4 12.91 -38.47 -40.08
N THR A 5 13.28 -38.35 -38.82
CA THR A 5 12.36 -38.67 -37.76
C THR A 5 11.10 -37.81 -37.91
N PRO A 6 9.90 -38.36 -37.96
CA PRO A 6 8.66 -37.60 -38.08
C PRO A 6 8.47 -36.74 -36.83
N VAL A 7 8.55 -35.39 -37.02
CA VAL A 7 8.24 -34.48 -35.96
C VAL A 7 6.76 -34.64 -35.59
N TYR A 8 6.50 -35.18 -34.41
CA TYR A 8 5.15 -35.31 -33.89
C TYR A 8 4.55 -33.91 -33.70
N ASN A 9 3.52 -33.58 -34.48
CA ASN A 9 2.79 -32.33 -34.37
C ASN A 9 1.53 -32.59 -33.52
N PRO A 10 1.48 -32.17 -32.24
CA PRO A 10 0.34 -32.42 -31.35
C PRO A 10 -0.92 -31.65 -31.77
N TYR A 11 -0.83 -30.77 -32.75
CA TYR A 11 -1.95 -29.94 -33.24
C TYR A 11 -2.47 -30.41 -34.62
N SER A 12 -1.97 -31.54 -35.16
CA SER A 12 -2.55 -32.09 -36.39
C SER A 12 -3.88 -32.77 -36.10
N SER A 13 -4.96 -32.13 -36.52
CA SER A 13 -6.28 -32.77 -36.51
C SER A 13 -6.57 -33.48 -37.83
N SER A 14 -7.49 -34.45 -37.83
CA SER A 14 -7.98 -35.10 -39.04
C SER A 14 -8.80 -34.19 -39.96
N ASP A 15 -9.10 -32.96 -39.49
CA ASP A 15 -9.81 -31.94 -40.25
C ASP A 15 -8.78 -30.98 -40.92
N PRO A 16 -8.74 -30.93 -42.28
CA PRO A 16 -7.76 -30.08 -42.98
C PRO A 16 -7.92 -28.60 -42.71
N SER A 17 -9.09 -28.14 -42.25
CA SER A 17 -9.32 -26.73 -41.89
C SER A 17 -8.68 -26.35 -40.55
N MET A 18 -8.33 -27.31 -39.73
CA MET A 18 -7.67 -27.14 -38.43
C MET A 18 -6.13 -27.30 -38.49
N ASN A 19 -5.57 -27.62 -39.64
CA ASN A 19 -4.13 -27.79 -39.82
C ASN A 19 -3.42 -26.41 -39.94
N VAL A 20 -2.98 -25.93 -38.82
CA VAL A 20 -2.21 -24.65 -38.75
C VAL A 20 -0.76 -24.95 -39.14
N PRO A 21 -0.20 -24.27 -40.16
CA PRO A 21 1.20 -24.47 -40.53
C PRO A 21 2.11 -23.98 -39.39
N VAL A 22 2.82 -24.91 -38.76
CA VAL A 22 3.78 -24.61 -37.71
C VAL A 22 5.13 -24.38 -38.37
N THR A 23 5.60 -23.15 -38.44
CA THR A 23 6.95 -22.82 -38.88
C THR A 23 7.94 -23.03 -37.75
N THR A 24 8.86 -23.96 -37.93
CA THR A 24 10.01 -24.13 -37.04
C THR A 24 11.02 -23.04 -37.32
N GLY A 25 11.20 -22.08 -36.40
CA GLY A 25 12.27 -21.11 -36.44
C GLY A 25 13.63 -21.76 -36.16
N PRO A 26 14.78 -21.07 -36.42
CA PRO A 26 16.13 -21.60 -36.32
C PRO A 26 16.54 -22.10 -34.90
N ALA A 27 15.70 -21.94 -33.90
CA ALA A 27 15.92 -22.40 -32.52
C ALA A 27 15.05 -23.57 -32.10
N GLY A 28 14.34 -24.28 -33.04
CA GLY A 28 13.54 -25.45 -32.72
C GLY A 28 12.27 -25.15 -31.87
N ALA A 29 11.93 -23.89 -31.66
CA ALA A 29 10.70 -23.50 -30.96
C ALA A 29 9.51 -23.57 -31.90
N ILE A 30 8.46 -24.28 -31.50
CA ILE A 30 7.17 -24.37 -32.20
C ILE A 30 6.47 -23.03 -32.05
N MET A 31 6.54 -22.17 -33.07
CA MET A 31 5.85 -20.88 -33.08
C MET A 31 4.44 -21.04 -33.68
N SER A 32 3.43 -20.65 -32.91
CA SER A 32 2.06 -20.54 -33.41
C SER A 32 1.95 -19.33 -34.34
N PRO A 33 1.36 -19.48 -35.56
CA PRO A 33 1.20 -18.33 -36.49
C PRO A 33 0.29 -17.22 -35.96
N TYR A 34 -0.45 -17.49 -34.88
CA TYR A 34 -1.27 -16.48 -34.18
C TYR A 34 -0.52 -15.72 -33.09
N LEU A 35 0.67 -16.18 -32.70
CA LEU A 35 1.54 -15.56 -31.73
C LEU A 35 2.79 -15.04 -32.44
N ASN A 36 2.65 -13.95 -33.15
CA ASN A 36 3.77 -13.29 -33.84
C ASN A 36 4.61 -12.48 -32.84
N PHE A 37 5.07 -13.16 -31.78
CA PHE A 37 6.01 -12.58 -30.81
C PHE A 37 7.43 -12.89 -31.24
N ASP A 38 8.20 -11.85 -31.49
CA ASP A 38 9.64 -11.97 -31.67
C ASP A 38 10.26 -12.52 -30.37
N PRO A 39 10.94 -13.69 -30.41
CA PRO A 39 11.58 -14.26 -29.21
C PRO A 39 12.63 -13.34 -28.57
N ALA A 40 13.09 -12.30 -29.26
CA ALA A 40 13.94 -11.27 -28.70
C ALA A 40 13.26 -10.46 -27.57
N TYR A 41 11.92 -10.36 -27.58
CA TYR A 41 11.14 -9.73 -26.52
C TYR A 41 10.84 -10.66 -25.34
N LEU A 42 11.02 -11.97 -25.52
CA LEU A 42 11.01 -12.95 -24.42
C LEU A 42 12.37 -13.03 -23.75
N GLY A 43 13.06 -11.87 -23.65
CA GLY A 43 14.37 -11.77 -23.06
C GLY A 43 14.41 -12.43 -21.70
N THR A 44 15.43 -13.25 -21.52
CA THR A 44 15.81 -14.06 -20.35
C THR A 44 15.99 -13.30 -19.03
N ASN A 45 15.43 -12.11 -18.90
CA ASN A 45 15.36 -11.40 -17.64
C ASN A 45 14.13 -11.91 -16.89
N ALA A 46 14.40 -12.72 -15.87
CA ALA A 46 13.42 -13.32 -14.96
C ALA A 46 12.57 -12.32 -14.15
N ASP A 47 12.65 -11.06 -14.43
CA ASP A 47 11.70 -10.07 -14.00
C ASP A 47 10.48 -10.17 -14.92
N SER A 48 9.41 -10.74 -14.39
CA SER A 48 8.08 -10.77 -15.02
C SER A 48 7.65 -9.35 -15.36
N GLN A 49 8.15 -8.83 -16.48
CA GLN A 49 7.75 -7.54 -17.01
C GLN A 49 6.35 -7.70 -17.58
N PHE A 50 5.34 -7.39 -16.76
CA PHE A 50 3.99 -7.23 -17.26
C PHE A 50 4.04 -6.14 -18.34
N ILE A 51 3.61 -6.48 -19.56
CA ILE A 51 3.48 -5.53 -20.66
C ILE A 51 2.37 -4.54 -20.27
N PHE A 52 2.76 -3.41 -19.73
CA PHE A 52 1.82 -2.30 -19.54
C PHE A 52 1.70 -1.55 -20.87
N PRO A 53 0.49 -1.24 -21.35
CA PRO A 53 0.35 -0.32 -22.47
C PRO A 53 1.07 0.99 -22.15
N GLU A 54 1.81 1.53 -23.11
CA GLU A 54 2.53 2.80 -22.97
C GLU A 54 1.57 3.88 -22.45
N GLY A 55 1.89 4.48 -21.31
CA GLY A 55 1.04 5.47 -20.64
C GLY A 55 0.18 4.94 -19.49
N ALA A 56 0.09 3.64 -19.25
CA ALA A 56 -0.57 3.10 -18.07
C ALA A 56 0.35 3.24 -16.85
N ALA A 57 0.20 4.34 -16.12
CA ALA A 57 0.77 4.43 -14.79
C ALA A 57 0.22 3.28 -13.94
N ARG A 58 1.10 2.56 -13.25
CA ARG A 58 0.73 1.49 -12.31
C ARG A 58 -0.11 2.08 -11.18
N THR A 59 -1.41 2.18 -11.39
CA THR A 59 -2.34 2.66 -10.38
C THR A 59 -2.55 1.53 -9.37
N ARG A 60 -1.97 1.68 -8.19
CA ARG A 60 -2.26 0.78 -7.06
C ARG A 60 -3.76 0.85 -6.75
N GLY A 61 -4.38 -0.31 -6.56
CA GLY A 61 -5.76 -0.38 -6.14
C GLY A 61 -5.96 0.37 -4.81
N ARG A 62 -7.11 1.02 -4.63
CA ARG A 62 -7.43 1.78 -3.40
C ARG A 62 -7.31 0.95 -2.14
N LEU A 63 -7.72 -0.31 -2.18
CA LEU A 63 -7.60 -1.23 -1.06
C LEU A 63 -6.13 -1.52 -0.73
N GLU A 64 -5.29 -1.72 -1.73
CA GLU A 64 -3.85 -1.92 -1.54
C GLU A 64 -3.20 -0.71 -0.86
N LEU A 65 -3.59 0.49 -1.30
CA LEU A 65 -3.13 1.75 -0.70
C LEU A 65 -3.59 1.88 0.76
N SER A 66 -4.83 1.51 1.05
CA SER A 66 -5.39 1.53 2.41
C SER A 66 -4.67 0.55 3.33
N PHE A 67 -4.41 -0.68 2.90
CA PHE A 67 -3.66 -1.66 3.69
C PHE A 67 -2.23 -1.21 3.97
N SER A 68 -1.55 -0.64 2.97
CA SER A 68 -0.21 -0.08 3.13
C SER A 68 -0.21 1.08 4.15
N LEU A 69 -1.20 1.95 4.10
CA LEU A 69 -1.34 3.09 5.02
C LEU A 69 -1.61 2.62 6.46
N ILE A 70 -2.49 1.64 6.65
CA ILE A 70 -2.79 1.07 7.97
C ILE A 70 -1.54 0.39 8.53
N GLY A 71 -0.88 -0.47 7.75
CA GLY A 71 0.35 -1.15 8.16
C GLY A 71 1.47 -0.17 8.52
N GLY A 72 1.70 0.83 7.66
CA GLY A 72 2.69 1.87 7.90
C GLY A 72 2.41 2.69 9.16
N SER A 73 1.15 3.05 9.42
CA SER A 73 0.77 3.81 10.62
C SER A 73 0.96 3.01 11.91
N VAL A 74 0.63 1.70 11.90
CA VAL A 74 0.88 0.79 13.02
C VAL A 74 2.38 0.69 13.31
N PHE A 75 3.20 0.54 12.25
CA PHE A 75 4.65 0.43 12.40
C PHE A 75 5.28 1.71 12.97
N ILE A 76 4.89 2.86 12.43
CA ILE A 76 5.33 4.17 12.94
C ILE A 76 4.85 4.36 14.39
N GLY A 77 3.60 3.98 14.69
CA GLY A 77 3.04 4.03 16.03
C GLY A 77 3.81 3.18 17.04
N ALA A 78 4.17 1.96 16.64
CA ALA A 78 4.98 1.07 17.47
C ALA A 78 6.37 1.66 17.75
N GLY A 79 7.02 2.23 16.73
CA GLY A 79 8.33 2.87 16.87
C GLY A 79 8.29 4.07 17.81
N LEU A 80 7.40 5.04 17.54
CA LEU A 80 7.28 6.25 18.38
C LEU A 80 6.85 5.93 19.80
N GLY A 81 5.86 5.03 19.97
CA GLY A 81 5.40 4.60 21.27
C GLY A 81 6.45 3.80 22.04
N GLY A 82 7.21 2.95 21.34
CA GLY A 82 8.33 2.21 21.91
C GLY A 82 9.45 3.12 22.40
N LEU A 83 9.83 4.13 21.63
CA LEU A 83 10.83 5.11 22.01
C LEU A 83 10.39 5.93 23.26
N ASN A 84 9.14 6.38 23.28
CA ASN A 84 8.58 7.07 24.43
C ASN A 84 8.50 6.16 25.67
N GLY A 85 8.10 4.89 25.47
CA GLY A 85 8.09 3.87 26.49
C GLY A 85 9.49 3.58 27.04
N PHE A 86 10.49 3.52 26.16
CA PHE A 86 11.90 3.36 26.56
C PHE A 86 12.37 4.51 27.44
N TYR A 87 12.12 5.76 27.01
CA TYR A 87 12.47 6.94 27.79
C TYR A 87 11.79 6.96 29.18
N SER A 88 10.49 6.66 29.23
CA SER A 88 9.72 6.59 30.46
C SER A 88 10.19 5.43 31.34
N GLY A 89 10.52 4.29 30.73
CA GLY A 89 11.07 3.12 31.44
C GLY A 89 12.44 3.38 32.06
N LEU A 90 13.33 4.10 31.37
CA LEU A 90 14.63 4.51 31.93
C LEU A 90 14.47 5.37 33.17
N LYS A 91 13.55 6.35 33.11
CA LYS A 91 13.27 7.23 34.24
C LYS A 91 12.71 6.47 35.44
N ASP A 92 11.78 5.53 35.22
CA ASP A 92 11.18 4.71 36.28
C ASP A 92 12.22 3.75 36.93
N VAL A 93 13.05 3.13 36.07
CA VAL A 93 14.12 2.24 36.54
C VAL A 93 15.16 2.97 37.42
N GLN A 94 15.51 4.21 37.03
CA GLN A 94 16.41 5.05 37.81
C GLN A 94 15.77 5.46 39.14
N ALA A 95 14.49 5.87 39.12
CA ALA A 95 13.78 6.28 40.32
C ALA A 95 13.62 5.14 41.34
N ARG A 96 13.44 3.90 40.86
CA ARG A 96 13.29 2.71 41.72
C ARG A 96 14.60 1.99 42.03
N GLN A 97 15.72 2.47 41.47
CA GLN A 97 17.06 1.87 41.62
C GLN A 97 17.11 0.36 41.33
N LEU A 98 16.36 -0.07 40.30
CA LEU A 98 16.29 -1.46 39.91
C LEU A 98 17.60 -1.91 39.27
N VAL A 99 18.10 -3.09 39.69
CA VAL A 99 19.36 -3.66 39.21
C VAL A 99 19.12 -5.05 38.61
N GLY A 100 19.99 -5.45 37.69
CA GLY A 100 20.01 -6.79 37.13
C GLY A 100 18.83 -7.16 36.23
N ALA A 101 18.27 -8.36 36.40
CA ALA A 101 17.21 -8.91 35.57
C ALA A 101 15.92 -8.08 35.64
N ASN A 102 15.55 -7.57 36.81
CA ASN A 102 14.35 -6.77 37.03
C ASN A 102 14.37 -5.47 36.21
N ARG A 103 15.53 -4.85 36.05
CA ARG A 103 15.72 -3.66 35.21
C ARG A 103 15.35 -3.94 33.77
N ARG A 104 15.84 -5.03 33.18
CA ARG A 104 15.59 -5.42 31.78
C ARG A 104 14.11 -5.72 31.56
N THR A 105 13.50 -6.47 32.46
CA THR A 105 12.09 -6.86 32.37
C THR A 105 11.18 -5.62 32.44
N GLN A 106 11.44 -4.70 33.35
CA GLN A 106 10.68 -3.45 33.47
C GLN A 106 10.84 -2.58 32.23
N LEU A 107 12.05 -2.42 31.73
CA LEU A 107 12.31 -1.64 30.52
C LEU A 107 11.54 -2.20 29.31
N LEU A 108 11.62 -3.53 29.10
CA LEU A 108 10.86 -4.21 28.03
C LEU A 108 9.36 -4.00 28.19
N ASN A 109 8.84 -4.08 29.42
CA ASN A 109 7.42 -3.87 29.68
C ASN A 109 6.97 -2.45 29.31
N PHE A 110 7.76 -1.43 29.62
CA PHE A 110 7.46 -0.04 29.24
C PHE A 110 7.51 0.17 27.72
N ILE A 111 8.50 -0.42 27.06
CA ILE A 111 8.63 -0.34 25.58
C ILE A 111 7.44 -1.01 24.90
N THR A 112 7.12 -2.24 25.29
CA THR A 112 6.02 -2.98 24.67
C THR A 112 4.67 -2.34 24.95
N LYS A 113 4.42 -1.92 26.18
CA LYS A 113 3.17 -1.22 26.55
C LYS A 113 3.03 0.11 25.81
N GLY A 114 4.08 0.92 25.76
CA GLY A 114 4.10 2.19 25.03
C GLY A 114 3.92 1.98 23.52
N GLY A 115 4.68 1.06 22.95
CA GLY A 115 4.62 0.71 21.54
C GLY A 115 3.24 0.19 21.13
N ALA A 116 2.72 -0.79 21.84
CA ALA A 116 1.42 -1.38 21.56
C ALA A 116 0.27 -0.36 21.66
N SER A 117 0.25 0.47 22.71
CA SER A 117 -0.78 1.49 22.89
C SER A 117 -0.82 2.50 21.74
N THR A 118 0.35 2.99 21.33
CA THR A 118 0.44 4.00 20.25
C THR A 118 0.18 3.37 18.89
N ALA A 119 0.68 2.14 18.64
CA ALA A 119 0.43 1.38 17.43
C ALA A 119 -1.07 1.12 17.24
N GLN A 120 -1.77 0.70 18.29
CA GLN A 120 -3.20 0.46 18.26
C GLN A 120 -3.97 1.77 17.97
N THR A 121 -3.60 2.85 18.63
CA THR A 121 -4.24 4.16 18.42
C THR A 121 -4.09 4.64 16.98
N LEU A 122 -2.86 4.64 16.44
CA LEU A 122 -2.62 5.08 15.06
C LEU A 122 -3.22 4.10 14.03
N GLY A 123 -3.18 2.80 14.30
CA GLY A 123 -3.80 1.79 13.46
C GLY A 123 -5.31 1.97 13.35
N VAL A 124 -6.00 2.20 14.46
CA VAL A 124 -7.46 2.44 14.47
C VAL A 124 -7.81 3.74 13.74
N VAL A 125 -7.05 4.82 13.96
CA VAL A 125 -7.26 6.10 13.26
C VAL A 125 -7.06 5.92 11.74
N ALA A 126 -6.00 5.23 11.32
CA ALA A 126 -5.73 4.97 9.92
C ALA A 126 -6.80 4.08 9.28
N LEU A 127 -7.29 3.07 10.01
CA LEU A 127 -8.38 2.22 9.55
C LEU A 127 -9.66 3.03 9.35
N MET A 128 -10.06 3.84 10.32
CA MET A 128 -11.23 4.72 10.20
C MET A 128 -11.10 5.68 9.01
N TYR A 129 -9.93 6.30 8.85
CA TYR A 129 -9.65 7.17 7.71
C TYR A 129 -9.79 6.45 6.37
N SER A 130 -9.26 5.24 6.27
CA SER A 130 -9.35 4.41 5.06
C SER A 130 -10.79 4.02 4.75
N VAL A 131 -11.56 3.64 5.75
CA VAL A 131 -13.00 3.31 5.58
C VAL A 131 -13.77 4.53 5.08
N PHE A 132 -13.60 5.69 5.71
CA PHE A 132 -14.25 6.91 5.25
C PHE A 132 -13.81 7.30 3.85
N GLY A 133 -12.52 7.17 3.54
CA GLY A 133 -11.99 7.42 2.20
C GLY A 133 -12.66 6.54 1.13
N VAL A 134 -12.78 5.24 1.38
CA VAL A 134 -13.44 4.29 0.47
C VAL A 134 -14.92 4.60 0.31
N VAL A 135 -15.65 4.83 1.43
CA VAL A 135 -17.09 5.13 1.42
C VAL A 135 -17.38 6.42 0.66
N LEU A 136 -16.63 7.48 0.92
CA LEU A 136 -16.80 8.77 0.24
C LEU A 136 -16.47 8.66 -1.26
N SER A 137 -15.44 7.92 -1.62
CA SER A 137 -15.07 7.68 -2.99
C SER A 137 -16.13 6.89 -3.74
N TRP A 138 -16.71 5.88 -3.09
CA TRP A 138 -17.79 5.08 -3.66
C TRP A 138 -19.07 5.90 -3.82
N SER A 139 -19.38 6.78 -2.86
CA SER A 139 -20.58 7.64 -2.89
C SER A 139 -20.48 8.74 -3.96
N ARG A 140 -19.30 9.34 -4.16
CA ARG A 140 -19.11 10.48 -5.07
C ARG A 140 -18.55 10.09 -6.45
N GLY A 141 -18.00 8.89 -6.58
CA GLY A 141 -17.39 8.42 -7.83
C GLY A 141 -16.12 9.18 -8.27
N VAL A 142 -15.65 10.15 -7.46
CA VAL A 142 -14.48 11.00 -7.75
C VAL A 142 -13.52 11.00 -6.58
N ASP A 143 -12.23 10.97 -6.87
CA ASP A 143 -11.15 11.05 -5.90
C ASP A 143 -10.58 12.46 -5.84
N ASP A 144 -11.27 13.34 -5.13
CA ASP A 144 -10.85 14.72 -4.95
C ASP A 144 -10.12 14.93 -3.61
N GLU A 145 -9.37 16.02 -3.56
CA GLU A 145 -8.74 16.52 -2.34
C GLU A 145 -9.76 16.80 -1.23
N LEU A 146 -10.97 17.20 -1.60
CA LEU A 146 -12.11 17.37 -0.68
C LEU A 146 -12.47 16.06 0.02
N ASN A 147 -12.34 14.93 -0.67
CA ASN A 147 -12.60 13.61 -0.10
C ASN A 147 -11.62 13.29 1.04
N THR A 148 -10.35 13.64 0.85
CA THR A 148 -9.29 13.48 1.85
C THR A 148 -9.56 14.34 3.09
N VAL A 149 -9.96 15.60 2.90
CA VAL A 149 -10.26 16.54 4.00
C VAL A 149 -11.50 16.10 4.78
N THR A 150 -12.56 15.70 4.08
CA THR A 150 -13.79 15.23 4.73
C THR A 150 -13.58 13.91 5.48
N ALA A 151 -12.83 12.96 4.90
CA ALA A 151 -12.48 11.71 5.57
C ALA A 151 -11.66 11.95 6.84
N GLY A 152 -10.66 12.85 6.79
CA GLY A 152 -9.84 13.21 7.94
C GLY A 152 -10.65 13.89 9.05
N THR A 153 -11.56 14.79 8.69
CA THR A 153 -12.46 15.47 9.64
C THR A 153 -13.40 14.48 10.31
N ALA A 154 -14.07 13.62 9.51
CA ALA A 154 -14.97 12.58 10.00
C ALA A 154 -14.26 11.60 10.94
N THR A 155 -13.05 11.18 10.59
CA THR A 155 -12.22 10.32 11.43
C THR A 155 -11.89 10.96 12.76
N GLY A 156 -11.49 12.22 12.76
CA GLY A 156 -11.18 12.98 14.00
C GLY A 156 -12.39 13.15 14.90
N MET A 157 -13.57 13.43 14.33
CA MET A 157 -14.83 13.51 15.05
C MET A 157 -15.20 12.17 15.66
N LEU A 158 -15.19 11.09 14.88
CA LEU A 158 -15.59 9.77 15.32
C LEU A 158 -14.66 9.23 16.42
N TYR A 159 -13.37 9.39 16.26
CA TYR A 159 -12.38 8.96 17.26
C TYR A 159 -12.58 9.60 18.63
N LYS A 160 -13.00 10.84 18.68
CA LYS A 160 -13.27 11.58 19.93
C LYS A 160 -14.73 11.62 20.33
N SER A 161 -15.64 11.01 19.56
CA SER A 161 -17.09 11.05 19.84
C SER A 161 -17.46 10.42 21.18
N SER A 162 -16.79 9.32 21.55
CA SER A 162 -17.01 8.63 22.83
C SER A 162 -16.66 9.45 24.07
N ALA A 163 -15.89 10.53 23.91
CA ALA A 163 -15.41 11.36 25.00
C ALA A 163 -16.25 12.62 25.26
N GLY A 164 -17.38 12.77 24.55
CA GLY A 164 -18.33 13.88 24.69
C GLY A 164 -18.21 14.96 23.59
N TRP A 165 -19.29 15.77 23.45
CA TRP A 165 -19.47 16.70 22.34
C TRP A 165 -18.33 17.72 22.15
N LYS A 166 -17.87 18.32 23.25
CA LYS A 166 -16.76 19.29 23.20
C LYS A 166 -15.43 18.66 22.74
N ARG A 167 -15.20 17.39 23.08
CA ARG A 167 -14.00 16.65 22.65
C ARG A 167 -14.13 16.18 21.21
N CYS A 168 -15.33 15.81 20.78
CA CYS A 168 -15.65 15.49 19.40
C CYS A 168 -15.33 16.65 18.44
N LEU A 169 -15.77 17.87 18.77
CA LEU A 169 -15.46 19.08 18.00
C LEU A 169 -13.96 19.35 17.90
N ARG A 170 -13.24 19.19 19.01
CA ARG A 170 -11.76 19.34 19.01
C ARG A 170 -11.09 18.26 18.17
N GLY A 171 -11.58 17.03 18.21
CA GLY A 171 -11.12 15.94 17.37
C GLY A 171 -11.32 16.22 15.88
N GLY A 172 -12.50 16.73 15.52
CA GLY A 172 -12.81 17.17 14.15
C GLY A 172 -11.91 18.31 13.66
N ALA A 173 -11.67 19.33 14.50
CA ALA A 173 -10.79 20.44 14.18
C ALA A 173 -9.32 19.98 13.95
N VAL A 174 -8.82 19.06 14.77
CA VAL A 174 -7.50 18.47 14.58
C VAL A 174 -7.45 17.63 13.31
N GLY A 175 -8.46 16.80 13.05
CA GLY A 175 -8.56 16.00 11.84
C GLY A 175 -8.60 16.88 10.58
N LEU A 176 -9.38 17.97 10.62
CA LEU A 176 -9.45 18.95 9.53
C LEU A 176 -8.11 19.65 9.32
N GLY A 177 -7.44 20.09 10.38
CA GLY A 177 -6.14 20.73 10.30
C GLY A 177 -5.05 19.84 9.69
N LEU A 178 -4.96 18.58 10.15
CA LEU A 178 -4.00 17.62 9.63
C LEU A 178 -4.26 17.24 8.18
N SER A 179 -5.53 17.00 7.80
CA SER A 179 -5.88 16.64 6.44
C SER A 179 -5.68 17.81 5.46
N THR A 180 -6.01 19.03 5.86
CA THR A 180 -5.73 20.23 5.05
C THR A 180 -4.23 20.44 4.87
N LEU A 181 -3.45 20.28 5.93
CA LEU A 181 -2.00 20.36 5.88
C LEU A 181 -1.43 19.31 4.92
N TYR A 182 -1.91 18.06 4.99
CA TYR A 182 -1.50 17.00 4.08
C TYR A 182 -1.82 17.35 2.62
N VAL A 183 -3.03 17.83 2.34
CA VAL A 183 -3.44 18.25 1.00
C VAL A 183 -2.55 19.40 0.50
N LEU A 184 -2.28 20.42 1.33
CA LEU A 184 -1.40 21.53 0.97
C LEU A 184 0.02 21.08 0.62
N PHE A 185 0.56 20.09 1.37
CA PHE A 185 1.88 19.54 1.07
C PHE A 185 1.88 18.71 -0.22
N THR A 186 0.85 17.91 -0.44
CA THR A 186 0.75 17.01 -1.60
C THR A 186 0.38 17.78 -2.87
N SER A 187 -0.46 18.82 -2.76
CA SER A 187 -0.90 19.66 -3.89
C SER A 187 0.03 20.83 -4.21
N ARG A 188 1.19 20.93 -3.57
CA ARG A 188 2.12 22.03 -3.79
C ARG A 188 2.45 22.27 -5.26
N ASP A 189 2.62 21.22 -6.02
CA ASP A 189 2.98 21.30 -7.43
C ASP A 189 1.80 21.80 -8.29
N ARG A 190 0.57 21.47 -7.94
CA ARG A 190 -0.65 22.01 -8.59
C ARG A 190 -0.86 23.48 -8.23
N ILE A 191 -0.67 23.87 -6.99
CA ILE A 191 -0.83 25.27 -6.52
C ILE A 191 0.22 26.16 -7.17
N ARG A 192 1.47 25.70 -7.30
CA ARG A 192 2.52 26.42 -8.04
C ARG A 192 2.18 26.60 -9.52
N GLY A 193 1.59 25.59 -10.16
CA GLY A 193 1.15 25.68 -11.54
C GLY A 193 0.01 26.67 -11.75
N MET A 194 -0.84 26.92 -10.75
CA MET A 194 -1.91 27.92 -10.81
C MET A 194 -1.43 29.35 -10.50
N MET A 195 -0.43 29.53 -9.63
CA MET A 195 0.13 30.85 -9.29
C MET A 195 1.20 31.33 -10.27
N GLY A 196 1.70 30.49 -11.15
CA GLY A 196 2.73 30.82 -12.14
C GLY A 196 2.19 31.15 -13.53
N ARG A 197 0.88 31.44 -13.66
CA ARG A 197 0.28 31.95 -14.90
C ARG A 197 -0.14 33.40 -14.80
#